data_59da0646d0c46be7c7b2f642a50f5c58
#
_entry.id   59da0646d0c46be7c7b2f642a50f5c58
#
_cell.length_a   1.000
_cell.length_b   1.000
_cell.length_c   1.000
_cell.angle_alpha   90.00
_cell.angle_beta   90.00
_cell.angle_gamma   90.00
#
_symmetry.space_group_name_H-M   'P 1'
#
loop_
_entity.id
_entity.type
_entity.pdbx_description
1 polymer ?
#
loop_
_entity_poly.entity_id
_entity_poly.type
_entity_poly.pdbx_seq_one_letter_code
_entity_poly.pdbx_strand_id
1 'polypeptide(L)'
;LHDLIYYRHRTPPRAFSAPVRLGWLLFHLSYFPQRLLLNRADLVLTVSETSRREILEAKLTKRTVEVVHNASELEIASPIEPRHDSEHLVYMGSYSRYKNVEFLIKSMALLPEMTLVLLSRLSDTKRKKLSRLADAVGAKVQFENGVTETEYLAWLRKGFALISASKDEGFGIPIVEAMSQGLPVIVSDISIFQEVAGNAGVFFNNSK
;
A
#
# COMPACT_ATOMS: atom_id res chain seq x y z
N LEU A 1 14.42 10.22 2.21
CA LEU A 1 14.05 8.95 2.86
C LEU A 1 12.52 8.83 2.90
N HIS A 2 11.95 7.87 2.17
CA HIS A 2 10.50 7.74 2.08
C HIS A 2 9.88 7.25 3.39
N ASP A 3 10.37 6.14 3.93
CA ASP A 3 9.82 5.49 5.12
C ASP A 3 10.84 4.57 5.80
N LEU A 4 10.42 3.89 6.86
CA LEU A 4 11.21 2.92 7.61
C LEU A 4 10.68 1.48 7.49
N ILE A 5 9.83 1.20 6.53
CA ILE A 5 9.19 -0.12 6.35
C ILE A 5 10.21 -1.25 6.28
N TYR A 6 11.31 -1.08 5.57
CA TYR A 6 12.34 -2.11 5.43
C TYR A 6 13.11 -2.41 6.72
N TYR A 7 13.11 -1.50 7.67
CA TYR A 7 13.66 -1.76 9.01
C TYR A 7 12.70 -2.61 9.88
N ARG A 8 11.40 -2.46 9.66
CA ARG A 8 10.34 -3.23 10.35
C ARG A 8 10.07 -4.58 9.65
N HIS A 9 10.06 -4.57 8.32
CA HIS A 9 9.77 -5.73 7.46
C HIS A 9 10.99 -6.13 6.63
N ARG A 10 12.00 -6.72 7.29
CA ARG A 10 13.31 -7.06 6.73
C ARG A 10 13.27 -8.20 5.71
N THR A 11 12.63 -7.97 4.58
CA THR A 11 12.53 -8.94 3.49
C THR A 11 13.20 -8.37 2.25
N PRO A 12 14.46 -8.80 1.93
CA PRO A 12 15.17 -8.27 0.76
C PRO A 12 14.45 -8.64 -0.53
N PRO A 13 14.45 -7.76 -1.55
CA PRO A 13 13.87 -8.03 -2.85
C PRO A 13 14.40 -9.34 -3.47
N ARG A 14 13.50 -10.15 -4.01
CA ARG A 14 13.87 -11.46 -4.62
C ARG A 14 14.74 -11.33 -5.88
N ALA A 15 14.67 -10.19 -6.56
CA ALA A 15 15.46 -9.89 -7.74
C ALA A 15 16.97 -9.70 -7.43
N PHE A 16 17.33 -9.48 -6.15
CA PHE A 16 18.72 -9.31 -5.76
C PHE A 16 19.47 -10.65 -5.70
N SER A 17 20.72 -10.65 -6.14
CA SER A 17 21.63 -11.79 -5.95
C SER A 17 21.90 -12.07 -4.46
N ALA A 18 22.33 -13.29 -4.12
CA ALA A 18 22.53 -13.68 -2.73
C ALA A 18 23.46 -12.74 -1.94
N PRO A 19 24.64 -12.30 -2.46
CA PRO A 19 25.50 -11.37 -1.74
C PRO A 19 24.86 -9.99 -1.56
N VAL A 20 24.11 -9.48 -2.55
CA VAL A 20 23.38 -8.20 -2.43
C VAL A 20 22.28 -8.32 -1.38
N ARG A 21 21.58 -9.43 -1.30
CA ARG A 21 20.57 -9.68 -0.26
C ARG A 21 21.18 -9.71 1.14
N LEU A 22 22.35 -10.31 1.27
CA LEU A 22 23.08 -10.32 2.55
C LEU A 22 23.48 -8.89 2.95
N GLY A 23 24.09 -8.13 2.03
CA GLY A 23 24.46 -6.73 2.26
C GLY A 23 23.25 -5.86 2.61
N TRP A 24 22.11 -6.09 1.93
CA TRP A 24 20.84 -5.41 2.22
C TRP A 24 20.33 -5.74 3.64
N LEU A 25 20.39 -7.02 4.06
CA LEU A 25 20.01 -7.43 5.42
C LEU A 25 20.93 -6.78 6.47
N LEU A 26 22.24 -6.81 6.25
CA LEU A 26 23.21 -6.18 7.16
C LEU A 26 22.97 -4.67 7.30
N PHE A 27 22.67 -3.99 6.18
CA PHE A 27 22.34 -2.56 6.18
C PHE A 27 21.11 -2.25 7.04
N HIS A 28 20.06 -3.07 6.97
CA HIS A 28 18.81 -2.86 7.70
C HIS A 28 18.77 -3.52 9.10
N LEU A 29 19.88 -4.12 9.58
CA LEU A 29 19.97 -4.62 10.96
C LEU A 29 20.00 -3.49 11.98
N SER A 30 20.55 -2.34 11.62
CA SER A 30 20.61 -1.17 12.50
C SER A 30 20.41 0.12 11.71
N TYR A 31 20.03 1.18 12.42
CA TYR A 31 19.92 2.51 11.83
C TYR A 31 21.29 3.21 11.62
N PHE A 32 22.40 2.59 11.99
CA PHE A 32 23.72 3.25 11.95
C PHE A 32 24.12 3.71 10.54
N PRO A 33 24.03 2.89 9.48
CA PRO A 33 24.39 3.33 8.14
C PRO A 33 23.51 4.50 7.66
N GLN A 34 22.20 4.42 7.96
CA GLN A 34 21.24 5.46 7.58
C GLN A 34 21.52 6.77 8.32
N ARG A 35 21.83 6.72 9.62
CA ARG A 35 22.23 7.88 10.41
C ARG A 35 23.45 8.59 9.84
N LEU A 36 24.46 7.79 9.42
CA LEU A 36 25.68 8.33 8.83
C LEU A 36 25.38 9.10 7.54
N LEU A 37 24.53 8.52 6.68
CA LEU A 37 24.15 9.14 5.41
C LEU A 37 23.31 10.39 5.60
N LEU A 38 22.23 10.30 6.40
CA LEU A 38 21.30 11.42 6.60
C LEU A 38 21.94 12.62 7.28
N ASN A 39 22.92 12.43 8.17
CA ASN A 39 23.61 13.54 8.83
C ASN A 39 24.67 14.21 7.95
N ARG A 40 24.98 13.68 6.77
CA ARG A 40 25.82 14.31 5.75
C ARG A 40 25.03 15.19 4.78
N ALA A 41 23.72 15.05 4.74
CA ALA A 41 22.85 15.89 3.93
C ALA A 41 22.61 17.23 4.63
N ASP A 42 22.33 18.27 3.85
CA ASP A 42 21.94 19.59 4.39
C ASP A 42 20.49 19.60 4.84
N LEU A 43 19.63 18.84 4.13
CA LEU A 43 18.20 18.71 4.36
C LEU A 43 17.77 17.26 4.12
N VAL A 44 16.83 16.78 4.89
CA VAL A 44 16.19 15.45 4.70
C VAL A 44 14.75 15.67 4.28
N LEU A 45 14.36 15.10 3.15
CA LEU A 45 12.97 15.07 2.69
C LEU A 45 12.34 13.71 2.96
N THR A 46 11.07 13.74 3.33
CA THR A 46 10.22 12.54 3.48
C THR A 46 8.84 12.79 2.88
N VAL A 47 8.00 11.74 2.81
CA VAL A 47 6.75 11.80 2.03
C VAL A 47 5.49 12.01 2.88
N SER A 48 5.61 11.98 4.21
CA SER A 48 4.47 12.16 5.12
C SER A 48 4.90 12.66 6.49
N GLU A 49 3.99 13.27 7.23
CA GLU A 49 4.21 13.66 8.63
C GLU A 49 4.38 12.40 9.51
N THR A 50 3.69 11.32 9.18
CA THR A 50 3.88 10.02 9.83
C THR A 50 5.33 9.54 9.68
N SER A 51 5.88 9.52 8.47
CA SER A 51 7.29 9.15 8.23
C SER A 51 8.26 10.13 8.87
N ARG A 52 7.96 11.44 8.85
CA ARG A 52 8.77 12.46 9.54
C ARG A 52 8.86 12.17 11.03
N ARG A 53 7.72 11.93 11.69
CA ARG A 53 7.68 11.58 13.11
C ARG A 53 8.51 10.34 13.42
N GLU A 54 8.37 9.28 12.63
CA GLU A 54 9.15 8.04 12.78
C GLU A 54 10.66 8.27 12.65
N ILE A 55 11.09 9.08 11.66
CA ILE A 55 12.51 9.45 11.46
C ILE A 55 13.06 10.16 12.71
N LEU A 56 12.29 11.09 13.27
CA LEU A 56 12.69 11.87 14.45
C LEU A 56 12.69 11.00 15.72
N GLU A 57 11.67 10.18 15.95
CA GLU A 57 11.58 9.25 17.09
C GLU A 57 12.72 8.22 17.06
N ALA A 58 13.06 7.69 15.88
CA ALA A 58 14.21 6.81 15.70
C ALA A 58 15.56 7.54 15.79
N LYS A 59 15.56 8.86 15.96
CA LYS A 59 16.76 9.72 16.03
C LYS A 59 17.72 9.48 14.85
N LEU A 60 17.17 9.38 13.63
CA LEU A 60 17.95 9.04 12.44
C LEU A 60 18.82 10.20 11.97
N THR A 61 18.42 11.42 12.23
CA THR A 61 19.16 12.62 11.82
C THR A 61 19.02 13.74 12.84
N LYS A 62 20.02 14.64 12.84
CA LYS A 62 19.97 15.93 13.54
C LYS A 62 19.63 17.08 12.57
N ARG A 63 19.46 16.76 11.29
CA ARG A 63 19.13 17.72 10.25
C ARG A 63 17.63 18.00 10.24
N THR A 64 17.25 19.11 9.66
CA THR A 64 15.84 19.42 9.41
C THR A 64 15.23 18.33 8.53
N VAL A 65 14.05 17.87 8.90
CA VAL A 65 13.25 16.90 8.11
C VAL A 65 12.01 17.62 7.63
N GLU A 66 11.87 17.74 6.33
CA GLU A 66 10.73 18.38 5.69
C GLU A 66 9.88 17.37 4.94
N VAL A 67 8.57 17.62 4.86
CA VAL A 67 7.61 16.76 4.20
C VAL A 67 7.29 17.31 2.83
N VAL A 68 7.41 16.45 1.83
CA VAL A 68 6.93 16.67 0.47
C VAL A 68 6.04 15.48 0.13
N HIS A 69 4.74 15.68 0.18
CA HIS A 69 3.77 14.61 -0.07
C HIS A 69 3.89 14.11 -1.51
N ASN A 70 3.73 12.80 -1.70
CA ASN A 70 3.52 12.25 -3.03
C ASN A 70 2.17 12.71 -3.58
N ALA A 71 2.08 12.81 -4.90
CA ALA A 71 0.87 13.13 -5.61
C ALA A 71 0.47 11.97 -6.55
N SER A 72 -0.77 11.97 -7.00
CA SER A 72 -1.20 11.15 -8.13
C SER A 72 -0.61 11.71 -9.41
N GLU A 73 -0.07 10.86 -10.28
CA GLU A 73 0.30 11.21 -11.64
C GLU A 73 -0.90 11.11 -12.61
N LEU A 74 -2.01 10.53 -12.14
CA LEU A 74 -3.23 10.39 -12.93
C LEU A 74 -3.96 11.74 -13.03
N GLU A 75 -4.49 12.03 -14.22
CA GLU A 75 -5.36 13.18 -14.41
C GLU A 75 -6.61 13.07 -13.53
N ILE A 76 -7.01 14.18 -12.91
CA ILE A 76 -8.20 14.22 -12.07
C ILE A 76 -9.45 13.99 -12.93
N ALA A 77 -10.27 13.02 -12.54
CA ALA A 77 -11.52 12.74 -13.24
C ALA A 77 -12.49 13.91 -13.11
N SER A 78 -13.08 14.32 -14.24
CA SER A 78 -14.13 15.33 -14.28
C SER A 78 -15.03 15.09 -15.51
N PRO A 79 -16.34 14.93 -15.34
CA PRO A 79 -17.09 14.78 -14.09
C PRO A 79 -16.85 13.44 -13.40
N ILE A 80 -17.12 13.37 -12.09
CA ILE A 80 -17.14 12.11 -11.33
C ILE A 80 -18.53 11.50 -11.47
N GLU A 81 -18.62 10.34 -12.10
CA GLU A 81 -19.89 9.63 -12.30
C GLU A 81 -20.29 8.84 -11.03
N PRO A 82 -21.59 8.78 -10.70
CA PRO A 82 -22.10 7.92 -9.62
C PRO A 82 -21.81 6.43 -9.89
N ARG A 83 -21.47 5.65 -8.84
CA ARG A 83 -20.99 4.26 -8.94
C ARG A 83 -21.86 3.26 -8.18
N HIS A 84 -23.17 3.47 -8.19
CA HIS A 84 -24.11 2.72 -7.35
C HIS A 84 -24.23 1.22 -7.66
N ASP A 85 -23.87 0.79 -8.87
CA ASP A 85 -24.11 -0.58 -9.35
C ASP A 85 -22.84 -1.44 -9.42
N SER A 86 -21.73 -0.99 -8.85
CA SER A 86 -20.48 -1.75 -8.89
C SER A 86 -20.36 -2.76 -7.74
N GLU A 87 -20.03 -3.99 -8.06
CA GLU A 87 -19.77 -5.07 -7.08
C GLU A 87 -18.27 -5.35 -6.89
N HIS A 88 -17.38 -4.44 -7.33
CA HIS A 88 -15.95 -4.67 -7.37
C HIS A 88 -15.21 -3.83 -6.32
N LEU A 89 -14.57 -4.48 -5.35
CA LEU A 89 -13.58 -3.87 -4.48
C LEU A 89 -12.20 -4.01 -5.12
N VAL A 90 -11.52 -2.90 -5.35
CA VAL A 90 -10.26 -2.84 -6.10
C VAL A 90 -9.08 -2.80 -5.14
N TYR A 91 -8.09 -3.67 -5.34
CA TYR A 91 -6.84 -3.65 -4.61
C TYR A 91 -5.67 -3.45 -5.56
N MET A 92 -4.82 -2.45 -5.27
CA MET A 92 -3.56 -2.20 -5.94
C MET A 92 -2.42 -2.15 -4.93
N GLY A 93 -1.39 -2.99 -5.13
CA GLY A 93 -0.22 -3.04 -4.24
C GLY A 93 0.49 -4.39 -4.26
N SER A 94 1.64 -4.46 -3.61
CA SER A 94 2.40 -5.71 -3.48
C SER A 94 1.68 -6.72 -2.59
N TYR A 95 2.09 -7.99 -2.71
CA TYR A 95 1.61 -9.08 -1.85
C TYR A 95 2.56 -9.37 -0.69
N SER A 96 3.26 -8.35 -0.21
CA SER A 96 4.09 -8.43 0.98
C SER A 96 3.24 -8.71 2.22
N ARG A 97 3.84 -9.34 3.23
CA ARG A 97 3.09 -9.77 4.43
C ARG A 97 2.38 -8.61 5.15
N TYR A 98 3.01 -7.44 5.20
CA TYR A 98 2.44 -6.26 5.83
C TYR A 98 1.27 -5.64 5.06
N LYS A 99 1.12 -5.93 3.74
CA LYS A 99 -0.04 -5.52 2.93
C LYS A 99 -1.33 -6.29 3.28
N ASN A 100 -1.20 -7.41 3.99
CA ASN A 100 -2.29 -8.14 4.62
C ASN A 100 -3.44 -8.57 3.67
N VAL A 101 -3.11 -8.89 2.40
CA VAL A 101 -4.10 -9.28 1.38
C VAL A 101 -4.90 -10.53 1.77
N GLU A 102 -4.30 -11.43 2.55
CA GLU A 102 -4.99 -12.63 3.07
C GLU A 102 -6.15 -12.26 4.01
N PHE A 103 -6.04 -11.15 4.75
CA PHE A 103 -7.14 -10.61 5.56
C PHE A 103 -8.27 -10.11 4.66
N LEU A 104 -7.97 -9.35 3.59
CA LEU A 104 -8.98 -8.89 2.63
C LEU A 104 -9.77 -10.07 2.06
N ILE A 105 -9.07 -11.11 1.58
CA ILE A 105 -9.73 -12.31 1.03
C ILE A 105 -10.65 -12.95 2.05
N LYS A 106 -10.21 -13.09 3.31
CA LYS A 106 -11.05 -13.66 4.38
C LYS A 106 -12.28 -12.80 4.67
N SER A 107 -12.12 -11.48 4.65
CA SER A 107 -13.22 -10.54 4.90
C SER A 107 -14.29 -10.59 3.80
N MET A 108 -13.93 -10.98 2.57
CA MET A 108 -14.88 -11.15 1.47
C MET A 108 -15.92 -12.24 1.72
N ALA A 109 -15.66 -13.19 2.61
CA ALA A 109 -16.67 -14.16 3.03
C ALA A 109 -17.91 -13.51 3.69
N LEU A 110 -17.77 -12.29 4.21
CA LEU A 110 -18.85 -11.50 4.79
C LEU A 110 -19.58 -10.61 3.76
N LEU A 111 -19.10 -10.60 2.53
CA LEU A 111 -19.59 -9.76 1.43
C LEU A 111 -19.80 -10.62 0.16
N PRO A 112 -20.74 -11.59 0.19
CA PRO A 112 -20.90 -12.59 -0.88
C PRO A 112 -21.29 -11.98 -2.24
N GLU A 113 -21.86 -10.77 -2.24
CA GLU A 113 -22.22 -10.05 -3.48
C GLU A 113 -21.01 -9.34 -4.11
N MET A 114 -19.96 -9.06 -3.31
CA MET A 114 -18.81 -8.30 -3.79
C MET A 114 -17.71 -9.20 -4.32
N THR A 115 -16.95 -8.70 -5.30
CA THR A 115 -15.75 -9.35 -5.85
C THR A 115 -14.52 -8.53 -5.51
N LEU A 116 -13.51 -9.14 -4.89
CA LEU A 116 -12.20 -8.52 -4.69
C LEU A 116 -11.34 -8.66 -5.94
N VAL A 117 -10.98 -7.55 -6.56
CA VAL A 117 -10.14 -7.51 -7.75
C VAL A 117 -8.72 -7.15 -7.38
N LEU A 118 -7.78 -8.08 -7.59
CA LEU A 118 -6.36 -7.94 -7.27
C LEU A 118 -5.60 -7.62 -8.56
N LEU A 119 -5.19 -6.35 -8.70
CA LEU A 119 -4.65 -5.82 -9.96
C LEU A 119 -3.18 -6.13 -10.17
N SER A 120 -2.38 -6.17 -9.10
CA SER A 120 -0.94 -6.29 -9.20
C SER A 120 -0.46 -7.66 -9.66
N ARG A 121 0.70 -7.68 -10.31
CA ARG A 121 1.36 -8.91 -10.75
C ARG A 121 1.80 -9.76 -9.56
N LEU A 122 1.59 -11.08 -9.66
CA LEU A 122 1.98 -12.03 -8.63
C LEU A 122 2.54 -13.32 -9.26
N SER A 123 3.35 -14.06 -8.48
CA SER A 123 3.86 -15.35 -8.91
C SER A 123 2.77 -16.43 -8.88
N ASP A 124 2.88 -17.45 -9.73
CA ASP A 124 1.94 -18.58 -9.77
C ASP A 124 1.78 -19.27 -8.42
N THR A 125 2.88 -19.43 -7.68
CA THR A 125 2.84 -20.02 -6.32
C THR A 125 2.00 -19.18 -5.37
N LYS A 126 2.16 -17.86 -5.40
CA LYS A 126 1.37 -16.95 -4.55
C LYS A 126 -0.09 -16.92 -5.00
N ARG A 127 -0.33 -16.88 -6.31
CA ARG A 127 -1.68 -16.96 -6.90
C ARG A 127 -2.42 -18.21 -6.45
N LYS A 128 -1.79 -19.40 -6.61
CA LYS A 128 -2.37 -20.68 -6.16
C LYS A 128 -2.70 -20.67 -4.66
N LYS A 129 -1.82 -20.09 -3.84
CA LYS A 129 -2.05 -19.97 -2.38
C LYS A 129 -3.27 -19.10 -2.08
N LEU A 130 -3.37 -17.92 -2.69
CA LEU A 130 -4.47 -16.98 -2.45
C LEU A 130 -5.79 -17.48 -3.03
N SER A 131 -5.77 -18.17 -4.19
CA SER A 131 -6.95 -18.82 -4.77
C SER A 131 -7.51 -19.90 -3.82
N ARG A 132 -6.65 -20.80 -3.32
CA ARG A 132 -7.08 -21.81 -2.34
C ARG A 132 -7.68 -21.19 -1.07
N LEU A 133 -7.14 -20.07 -0.63
CA LEU A 133 -7.69 -19.34 0.51
C LEU A 133 -9.08 -18.79 0.17
N ALA A 134 -9.25 -18.19 -1.01
CA ALA A 134 -10.52 -17.66 -1.47
C ALA A 134 -11.58 -18.78 -1.55
N ASP A 135 -11.25 -19.92 -2.18
CA ASP A 135 -12.10 -21.09 -2.27
C ASP A 135 -12.51 -21.61 -0.88
N ALA A 136 -11.55 -21.70 0.05
CA ALA A 136 -11.78 -22.21 1.40
C ALA A 136 -12.73 -21.34 2.24
N VAL A 137 -12.84 -20.04 1.94
CA VAL A 137 -13.71 -19.10 2.66
C VAL A 137 -14.94 -18.68 1.85
N GLY A 138 -15.11 -19.20 0.64
CA GLY A 138 -16.22 -18.85 -0.26
C GLY A 138 -16.14 -17.40 -0.81
N ALA A 139 -14.94 -16.82 -0.91
CA ALA A 139 -14.75 -15.47 -1.36
C ALA A 139 -14.65 -15.38 -2.89
N LYS A 140 -15.33 -14.40 -3.51
CA LYS A 140 -15.14 -14.07 -4.93
C LYS A 140 -13.87 -13.21 -5.09
N VAL A 141 -12.85 -13.75 -5.77
CA VAL A 141 -11.58 -13.06 -6.01
C VAL A 141 -11.18 -13.15 -7.47
N GLN A 142 -10.93 -12.02 -8.09
CA GLN A 142 -10.44 -11.90 -9.46
C GLN A 142 -8.96 -11.47 -9.45
N PHE A 143 -8.12 -12.16 -10.22
CA PHE A 143 -6.69 -11.90 -10.32
C PHE A 143 -6.36 -11.39 -11.73
N GLU A 144 -6.06 -10.10 -11.86
CA GLU A 144 -5.65 -9.50 -13.15
C GLU A 144 -4.20 -9.80 -13.49
N ASN A 145 -3.38 -10.12 -12.48
CA ASN A 145 -1.97 -10.49 -12.64
C ASN A 145 -1.10 -9.41 -13.33
N GLY A 146 -1.38 -8.18 -13.08
CA GLY A 146 -0.76 -6.99 -13.67
C GLY A 146 -1.66 -6.34 -14.70
N VAL A 147 -1.78 -5.04 -14.61
CA VAL A 147 -2.59 -4.19 -15.49
C VAL A 147 -1.73 -3.08 -16.07
N THR A 148 -2.11 -2.59 -17.25
CA THR A 148 -1.60 -1.34 -17.82
C THR A 148 -2.19 -0.15 -17.06
N GLU A 149 -1.62 1.03 -17.24
CA GLU A 149 -2.16 2.26 -16.65
C GLU A 149 -3.60 2.53 -17.09
N THR A 150 -3.90 2.32 -18.37
CA THR A 150 -5.26 2.47 -18.92
C THR A 150 -6.26 1.51 -18.26
N GLU A 151 -5.86 0.24 -18.06
CA GLU A 151 -6.69 -0.75 -17.38
C GLU A 151 -6.84 -0.42 -15.89
N TYR A 152 -5.78 0.08 -15.25
CA TYR A 152 -5.83 0.55 -13.86
C TYR A 152 -6.84 1.69 -13.71
N LEU A 153 -6.75 2.72 -14.56
CA LEU A 153 -7.73 3.82 -14.60
C LEU A 153 -9.16 3.31 -14.81
N ALA A 154 -9.35 2.36 -15.72
CA ALA A 154 -10.66 1.78 -15.95
C ALA A 154 -11.20 1.07 -14.70
N TRP A 155 -10.32 0.35 -13.95
CA TRP A 155 -10.70 -0.25 -12.66
C TRP A 155 -11.02 0.79 -11.58
N LEU A 156 -10.25 1.88 -11.48
CA LEU A 156 -10.54 2.98 -10.55
C LEU A 156 -11.87 3.66 -10.88
N ARG A 157 -12.24 3.77 -12.16
CA ARG A 157 -13.47 4.41 -12.60
C ARG A 157 -14.71 3.53 -12.43
N LYS A 158 -14.59 2.21 -12.58
CA LYS A 158 -15.73 1.27 -12.47
C LYS A 158 -15.86 0.58 -11.11
N GLY A 159 -14.85 0.65 -10.26
CA GLY A 159 -14.86 0.03 -8.94
C GLY A 159 -15.89 0.64 -7.99
N PHE A 160 -16.34 -0.12 -6.99
CA PHE A 160 -17.14 0.37 -5.89
C PHE A 160 -16.28 1.18 -4.91
N ALA A 161 -15.14 0.62 -4.50
CA ALA A 161 -14.16 1.29 -3.65
C ALA A 161 -12.77 0.67 -3.86
N LEU A 162 -11.72 1.45 -3.60
CA LEU A 162 -10.38 0.91 -3.38
C LEU A 162 -10.29 0.41 -1.93
N ILE A 163 -9.76 -0.81 -1.75
CA ILE A 163 -9.61 -1.41 -0.43
C ILE A 163 -8.16 -1.72 -0.10
N SER A 164 -7.71 -1.40 1.14
CA SER A 164 -6.38 -1.77 1.62
C SER A 164 -6.38 -2.13 3.10
N ALA A 165 -5.81 -3.29 3.44
CA ALA A 165 -5.63 -3.77 4.81
C ALA A 165 -4.18 -3.70 5.28
N SER A 166 -3.38 -2.81 4.73
CA SER A 166 -1.98 -2.65 5.09
C SER A 166 -1.81 -2.41 6.59
N LYS A 167 -0.80 -3.03 7.18
CA LYS A 167 -0.39 -2.83 8.58
C LYS A 167 0.69 -1.76 8.70
N ASP A 168 1.28 -1.40 7.57
CA ASP A 168 2.40 -0.47 7.48
C ASP A 168 2.49 0.12 6.07
N GLU A 169 2.75 1.42 5.96
CA GLU A 169 2.89 2.15 4.69
C GLU A 169 3.77 3.40 4.87
N GLY A 170 4.44 3.80 3.78
CA GLY A 170 5.16 5.06 3.73
C GLY A 170 4.26 6.23 3.33
N PHE A 171 3.28 5.98 2.43
CA PHE A 171 2.34 7.00 1.97
C PHE A 171 0.99 6.40 1.56
N GLY A 172 0.95 5.51 0.57
CA GLY A 172 -0.29 4.95 0.04
C GLY A 172 -0.73 5.62 -1.27
N ILE A 173 0.18 5.71 -2.24
CA ILE A 173 -0.11 6.29 -3.58
C ILE A 173 -1.45 5.80 -4.16
N PRO A 174 -1.80 4.48 -4.13
CA PRO A 174 -3.08 4.02 -4.66
C PRO A 174 -4.30 4.68 -4.02
N ILE A 175 -4.22 5.13 -2.77
CA ILE A 175 -5.31 5.85 -2.10
C ILE A 175 -5.52 7.22 -2.76
N VAL A 176 -4.43 7.97 -2.97
CA VAL A 176 -4.49 9.29 -3.63
C VAL A 176 -4.98 9.15 -5.07
N GLU A 177 -4.51 8.13 -5.79
CA GLU A 177 -4.95 7.82 -7.15
C GLU A 177 -6.45 7.49 -7.19
N ALA A 178 -6.95 6.66 -6.29
CA ALA A 178 -8.37 6.35 -6.19
C ALA A 178 -9.20 7.61 -5.90
N MET A 179 -8.77 8.41 -4.93
CA MET A 179 -9.46 9.66 -4.57
C MET A 179 -9.46 10.67 -5.72
N SER A 180 -8.37 10.77 -6.51
CA SER A 180 -8.31 11.64 -7.70
C SER A 180 -9.30 11.22 -8.79
N GLN A 181 -9.70 9.95 -8.82
CA GLN A 181 -10.72 9.41 -9.72
C GLN A 181 -12.12 9.39 -9.06
N GLY A 182 -12.29 10.01 -7.88
CA GLY A 182 -13.54 10.00 -7.13
C GLY A 182 -13.95 8.62 -6.61
N LEU A 183 -13.02 7.64 -6.59
CA LEU A 183 -13.30 6.31 -6.04
C LEU A 183 -13.22 6.35 -4.52
N PRO A 184 -14.26 5.93 -3.78
CA PRO A 184 -14.20 5.80 -2.34
C PRO A 184 -13.04 4.91 -1.88
N VAL A 185 -12.49 5.17 -0.69
CA VAL A 185 -11.40 4.38 -0.12
C VAL A 185 -11.81 3.76 1.21
N ILE A 186 -11.64 2.45 1.35
CA ILE A 186 -11.91 1.65 2.55
C ILE A 186 -10.58 1.06 3.00
N VAL A 187 -10.00 1.59 4.07
CA VAL A 187 -8.61 1.29 4.41
C VAL A 187 -8.43 1.01 5.90
N SER A 188 -7.34 0.33 6.25
CA SER A 188 -6.99 0.12 7.66
C SER A 188 -6.73 1.45 8.38
N ASP A 189 -7.02 1.49 9.69
CA ASP A 189 -6.90 2.65 10.58
C ASP A 189 -5.46 2.99 11.01
N ILE A 190 -4.49 2.79 10.13
CA ILE A 190 -3.09 3.17 10.39
C ILE A 190 -2.88 4.67 10.18
N SER A 191 -1.95 5.25 10.96
CA SER A 191 -1.72 6.70 11.00
C SER A 191 -1.51 7.33 9.64
N ILE A 192 -0.77 6.67 8.75
CA ILE A 192 -0.50 7.20 7.40
C ILE A 192 -1.77 7.23 6.54
N PHE A 193 -2.67 6.25 6.65
CA PHE A 193 -3.90 6.28 5.89
C PHE A 193 -4.89 7.32 6.43
N GLN A 194 -4.89 7.55 7.75
CA GLN A 194 -5.64 8.66 8.35
C GLN A 194 -5.10 10.02 7.88
N GLU A 195 -3.77 10.16 7.76
CA GLU A 195 -3.12 11.36 7.24
C GLU A 195 -3.50 11.62 5.77
N VAL A 196 -3.43 10.58 4.91
CA VAL A 196 -3.61 10.72 3.46
C VAL A 196 -5.08 10.82 3.06
N ALA A 197 -5.95 10.00 3.62
CA ALA A 197 -7.36 9.97 3.27
C ALA A 197 -8.21 10.96 4.09
N GLY A 198 -7.72 11.40 5.26
CA GLY A 198 -8.43 12.35 6.12
C GLY A 198 -9.89 11.94 6.37
N ASN A 199 -10.79 12.88 6.31
CA ASN A 199 -12.22 12.64 6.51
C ASN A 199 -12.93 11.97 5.31
N ALA A 200 -12.23 11.78 4.19
CA ALA A 200 -12.78 11.13 3.00
C ALA A 200 -12.58 9.60 3.01
N GLY A 201 -11.80 9.06 3.95
CA GLY A 201 -11.58 7.63 4.09
C GLY A 201 -12.60 6.94 5.00
N VAL A 202 -12.97 5.71 4.65
CA VAL A 202 -13.65 4.79 5.56
C VAL A 202 -12.61 3.88 6.19
N PHE A 203 -12.50 3.89 7.52
CA PHE A 203 -11.45 3.19 8.24
C PHE A 203 -11.95 1.95 8.96
N PHE A 204 -11.16 0.88 8.95
CA PHE A 204 -11.43 -0.33 9.69
C PHE A 204 -10.20 -0.85 10.45
N ASN A 205 -10.44 -1.53 11.56
CA ASN A 205 -9.38 -2.17 12.34
C ASN A 205 -9.01 -3.52 11.69
N ASN A 206 -7.73 -3.69 11.33
CA ASN A 206 -7.21 -4.89 10.69
C ASN A 206 -6.45 -5.83 11.65
N SER A 207 -6.60 -5.63 12.96
CA SER A 207 -5.88 -6.36 14.02
C SER A 207 -6.61 -7.62 14.51
N LYS A 208 -7.85 -7.84 14.07
CA LYS A 208 -8.71 -8.94 14.53
C LYS A 208 -8.93 -10.00 13.47
#